data_3fbdd732b51f2cf599afb8b470aefb77
#
_entry.id   3fbdd732b51f2cf599afb8b470aefb77
#
_cell.length_a   1.000
_cell.length_b   1.000
_cell.length_c   1.000
_cell.angle_alpha   90.00
_cell.angle_beta   90.00
_cell.angle_gamma   90.00
#
_symmetry.space_group_name_H-M   'P 1'
#
loop_
_entity.id
_entity.type
_entity.pdbx_description
1 polymer ?
#
loop_
_entity_poly.entity_id
_entity_poly.type
_entity_poly.pdbx_seq_one_letter_code
_entity_poly.pdbx_strand_id
1 'polypeptide(L)'
;MLECMKNRRSIRKYTDQDIPESLLNELLEVATRASNTGNMQLYSVVVTRDPANKEKLAPAHFNQPMITGAPVVLTFCADANRFVKWAECRKAEAGFDNLQTFIASTIDAMLFAQSFCNAAEEKGLGICYLGTTAYNADQII
;
A
#
# COMPACT_ATOMS: atom_id res chain seq x y z
N MET A 1 2.04 1.85 20.84
CA MET A 1 2.72 0.96 19.85
C MET A 1 2.88 -0.49 20.31
N LEU A 2 3.65 -0.86 21.35
CA LEU A 2 3.82 -2.27 21.75
C LEU A 2 2.51 -3.01 22.04
N GLU A 3 1.60 -2.39 22.79
CA GLU A 3 0.29 -3.00 23.10
C GLU A 3 -0.60 -3.13 21.85
N CYS A 4 -0.53 -2.16 20.94
CA CYS A 4 -1.21 -2.23 19.66
C CYS A 4 -0.70 -3.43 18.84
N MET A 5 0.61 -3.61 18.73
CA MET A 5 1.23 -4.73 18.02
C MET A 5 0.92 -6.09 18.64
N LYS A 6 0.88 -6.21 19.98
CA LYS A 6 0.51 -7.45 20.68
C LYS A 6 -0.95 -7.85 20.44
N ASN A 7 -1.84 -6.86 20.36
CA ASN A 7 -3.29 -7.06 20.22
C ASN A 7 -3.76 -7.03 18.76
N ARG A 8 -2.84 -6.85 17.82
CA ARG A 8 -3.14 -6.72 16.41
C ARG A 8 -3.83 -7.97 15.85
N ARG A 9 -4.87 -7.73 15.06
CA ARG A 9 -5.60 -8.76 14.32
C ARG A 9 -6.15 -8.19 13.02
N SER A 10 -6.38 -9.05 12.03
CA SER A 10 -7.05 -8.65 10.80
C SER A 10 -8.52 -8.31 11.05
N ILE A 11 -8.89 -7.08 10.78
CA ILE A 11 -10.27 -6.58 10.89
C ILE A 11 -10.90 -6.60 9.50
N ARG A 12 -12.04 -7.29 9.36
CA ARG A 12 -12.73 -7.51 8.09
C ARG A 12 -14.14 -6.93 8.03
N LYS A 13 -14.59 -6.31 9.12
CA LYS A 13 -15.86 -5.55 9.20
C LYS A 13 -15.51 -4.15 9.67
N TYR A 14 -16.03 -3.18 8.97
CA TYR A 14 -15.75 -1.77 9.22
C TYR A 14 -17.04 -1.03 9.57
N THR A 15 -16.91 0.11 10.19
CA THR A 15 -18.00 1.05 10.42
C THR A 15 -18.20 1.93 9.18
N ASP A 16 -19.32 2.63 9.11
CA ASP A 16 -19.62 3.59 8.05
C ASP A 16 -18.85 4.92 8.22
N GLN A 17 -18.01 5.02 9.25
CA GLN A 17 -17.20 6.20 9.50
C GLN A 17 -16.08 6.32 8.48
N ASP A 18 -16.06 7.42 7.74
CA ASP A 18 -14.97 7.72 6.79
C ASP A 18 -13.67 8.11 7.52
N ILE A 19 -12.55 7.93 6.83
CA ILE A 19 -11.22 8.33 7.31
C ILE A 19 -10.93 9.73 6.75
N PRO A 20 -10.73 10.76 7.61
CA PRO A 20 -10.38 12.08 7.14
C PRO A 20 -9.12 12.07 6.26
N GLU A 21 -9.12 12.85 5.19
CA GLU A 21 -7.98 12.94 4.27
C GLU A 21 -6.71 13.39 4.99
N SER A 22 -6.83 14.30 5.94
CA SER A 22 -5.70 14.77 6.77
C SER A 22 -5.07 13.62 7.57
N LEU A 23 -5.89 12.72 8.15
CA LEU A 23 -5.39 11.55 8.87
C LEU A 23 -4.71 10.56 7.91
N LEU A 24 -5.34 10.29 6.75
CA LEU A 24 -4.73 9.41 5.77
C LEU A 24 -3.37 9.93 5.29
N ASN A 25 -3.28 11.23 5.01
CA ASN A 25 -2.03 11.86 4.60
C ASN A 25 -0.96 11.81 5.71
N GLU A 26 -1.34 12.05 6.98
CA GLU A 26 -0.43 11.88 8.13
C GLU A 26 0.12 10.45 8.19
N LEU A 27 -0.75 9.45 8.02
CA LEU A 27 -0.35 8.03 8.07
C LEU A 27 0.59 7.65 6.91
N LEU A 28 0.30 8.14 5.70
CA LEU A 28 1.16 7.94 4.54
C LEU A 28 2.52 8.61 4.73
N GLU A 29 2.55 9.84 5.25
CA GLU A 29 3.80 10.56 5.54
C GLU A 29 4.64 9.81 6.58
N VAL A 30 4.04 9.37 7.68
CA VAL A 30 4.74 8.56 8.69
C VAL A 30 5.29 7.27 8.09
N ALA A 31 4.54 6.61 7.23
CA ALA A 31 4.97 5.38 6.57
C ALA A 31 6.20 5.58 5.66
N THR A 32 6.42 6.78 5.11
CA THR A 32 7.63 7.07 4.31
C THR A 32 8.93 7.00 5.12
N ARG A 33 8.85 6.93 6.45
CA ARG A 33 10.01 6.74 7.34
C ARG A 33 10.46 5.29 7.44
N ALA A 34 9.75 4.36 6.80
CA ALA A 34 10.20 2.98 6.69
C ALA A 34 11.57 2.89 6.03
N SER A 35 12.37 1.90 6.45
CA SER A 35 13.62 1.60 5.79
C SER A 35 13.39 1.19 4.33
N ASN A 36 14.28 1.60 3.44
CA ASN A 36 14.18 1.29 2.03
C ASN A 36 15.57 1.16 1.40
N THR A 37 15.64 0.59 0.22
CA THR A 37 16.89 0.32 -0.48
C THR A 37 17.50 1.59 -1.05
N GLY A 38 18.67 1.98 -0.54
CA GLY A 38 19.46 3.10 -1.09
C GLY A 38 18.73 4.45 -1.15
N ASN A 39 17.71 4.65 -0.34
CA ASN A 39 16.82 5.82 -0.38
C ASN A 39 16.10 6.02 -1.73
N MET A 40 15.96 4.96 -2.52
CA MET A 40 15.26 5.00 -3.81
C MET A 40 13.74 5.04 -3.67
N GLN A 41 13.21 4.52 -2.57
CA GLN A 41 11.76 4.49 -2.27
C GLN A 41 10.95 3.91 -3.44
N LEU A 42 11.27 2.67 -3.81
CA LEU A 42 10.75 2.00 -5.01
C LEU A 42 9.30 1.51 -4.84
N TYR A 43 8.41 2.38 -4.41
CA TYR A 43 7.01 2.08 -4.21
C TYR A 43 6.10 3.23 -4.60
N SER A 44 4.87 2.90 -4.90
CA SER A 44 3.75 3.84 -5.06
C SER A 44 2.52 3.30 -4.34
N VAL A 45 1.57 4.18 -4.02
CA VAL A 45 0.32 3.80 -3.36
C VAL A 45 -0.86 4.37 -4.13
N VAL A 46 -1.81 3.50 -4.48
CA VAL A 46 -3.08 3.91 -5.06
C VAL A 46 -4.13 3.92 -3.95
N VAL A 47 -4.78 5.06 -3.77
CA VAL A 47 -5.85 5.24 -2.79
C VAL A 47 -7.20 5.13 -3.49
N THR A 48 -7.98 4.12 -3.15
CA THR A 48 -9.32 3.88 -3.72
C THR A 48 -10.38 4.15 -2.66
N ARG A 49 -11.13 5.24 -2.81
CA ARG A 49 -12.26 5.63 -1.97
C ARG A 49 -13.59 5.53 -2.70
N ASP A 50 -13.59 5.84 -4.00
CA ASP A 50 -14.78 5.86 -4.82
C ASP A 50 -15.48 4.50 -4.84
N PRO A 51 -16.79 4.41 -4.52
CA PRO A 51 -17.52 3.16 -4.48
C PRO A 51 -17.51 2.40 -5.81
N ALA A 52 -17.65 3.10 -6.93
CA ALA A 52 -17.66 2.45 -8.25
C ALA A 52 -16.29 1.85 -8.59
N ASN A 53 -15.21 2.48 -8.18
CA ASN A 53 -13.86 1.92 -8.35
C ASN A 53 -13.60 0.73 -7.40
N LYS A 54 -14.14 0.77 -6.18
CA LYS A 54 -14.10 -0.40 -5.27
C LYS A 54 -14.89 -1.58 -5.82
N GLU A 55 -16.05 -1.34 -6.43
CA GLU A 55 -16.84 -2.38 -7.12
C GLU A 55 -16.09 -2.99 -8.30
N LYS A 56 -15.37 -2.17 -9.11
CA LYS A 56 -14.51 -2.67 -10.19
C LYS A 56 -13.34 -3.50 -9.68
N LEU A 57 -12.80 -3.16 -8.51
CA LEU A 57 -11.68 -3.85 -7.88
C LEU A 57 -12.12 -5.19 -7.24
N ALA A 58 -13.36 -5.28 -6.77
CA ALA A 58 -13.85 -6.42 -6.01
C ALA A 58 -13.69 -7.79 -6.70
N PRO A 59 -13.94 -7.96 -8.02
CA PRO A 59 -13.74 -9.24 -8.70
C PRO A 59 -12.31 -9.77 -8.62
N ALA A 60 -11.29 -8.90 -8.74
CA ALA A 60 -9.88 -9.27 -8.59
C ALA A 60 -9.56 -9.84 -7.19
N HIS A 61 -10.40 -9.51 -6.21
CA HIS A 61 -10.32 -10.00 -4.84
C HIS A 61 -11.43 -11.01 -4.48
N PHE A 62 -11.93 -11.76 -5.47
CA PHE A 62 -12.99 -12.77 -5.27
C PHE A 62 -14.26 -12.23 -4.62
N ASN A 63 -14.60 -10.96 -4.89
CA ASN A 63 -15.75 -10.25 -4.31
C ASN A 63 -15.78 -10.30 -2.77
N GLN A 64 -14.63 -10.25 -2.13
CA GLN A 64 -14.56 -10.19 -0.67
C GLN A 64 -15.21 -8.90 -0.16
N PRO A 65 -16.14 -9.00 0.80
CA PRO A 65 -16.96 -7.85 1.22
C PRO A 65 -16.17 -6.69 1.84
N MET A 66 -14.93 -6.93 2.30
CA MET A 66 -14.10 -5.88 2.84
C MET A 66 -13.60 -4.89 1.76
N ILE A 67 -13.62 -5.26 0.48
CA ILE A 67 -13.22 -4.34 -0.61
C ILE A 67 -14.24 -3.20 -0.74
N THR A 68 -15.50 -3.54 -0.82
CA THR A 68 -16.57 -2.54 -0.95
C THR A 68 -16.95 -1.91 0.39
N GLY A 69 -16.82 -2.67 1.49
CA GLY A 69 -17.18 -2.22 2.84
C GLY A 69 -16.14 -1.37 3.56
N ALA A 70 -14.87 -1.36 3.11
CA ALA A 70 -13.86 -0.50 3.72
C ALA A 70 -14.03 0.95 3.24
N PRO A 71 -13.88 1.97 4.10
CA PRO A 71 -13.90 3.37 3.67
C PRO A 71 -12.75 3.68 2.69
N VAL A 72 -11.61 3.04 2.87
CA VAL A 72 -10.43 3.20 2.01
C VAL A 72 -9.81 1.86 1.70
N VAL A 73 -9.49 1.63 0.43
CA VAL A 73 -8.65 0.52 -0.04
C VAL A 73 -7.34 1.09 -0.53
N LEU A 74 -6.22 0.54 -0.07
CA LEU A 74 -4.89 0.94 -0.49
C LEU A 74 -4.23 -0.19 -1.28
N THR A 75 -3.76 0.12 -2.49
CA THR A 75 -2.93 -0.79 -3.28
C THR A 75 -1.49 -0.31 -3.22
N PHE A 76 -0.63 -1.08 -2.56
CA PHE A 76 0.79 -0.81 -2.47
C PHE A 76 1.48 -1.48 -3.66
N CYS A 77 2.15 -0.67 -4.47
CA CYS A 77 2.79 -1.09 -5.71
C CYS A 77 4.30 -1.11 -5.55
N ALA A 78 4.95 -2.19 -5.95
CA ALA A 78 6.39 -2.21 -6.21
C ALA A 78 6.65 -1.38 -7.49
N ASP A 79 7.24 -0.21 -7.37
CA ASP A 79 7.35 0.78 -8.46
C ASP A 79 8.78 1.25 -8.68
N ALA A 80 9.54 0.45 -9.42
CA ALA A 80 10.86 0.82 -9.88
C ALA A 80 10.82 1.89 -11.00
N ASN A 81 9.74 1.92 -11.80
CA ASN A 81 9.61 2.81 -12.96
C ASN A 81 9.64 4.30 -12.54
N ARG A 82 9.07 4.64 -11.40
CA ARG A 82 9.12 6.01 -10.86
C ARG A 82 10.56 6.49 -10.66
N PHE A 83 11.42 5.63 -10.13
CA PHE A 83 12.84 5.96 -9.93
C PHE A 83 13.61 6.05 -11.26
N VAL A 84 13.32 5.14 -12.21
CA VAL A 84 13.88 5.20 -13.56
C VAL A 84 13.55 6.54 -14.22
N LYS A 85 12.29 6.95 -14.20
CA LYS A 85 11.87 8.25 -14.76
C LYS A 85 12.53 9.43 -14.06
N TRP A 86 12.71 9.35 -12.75
CA TRP A 86 13.46 10.38 -12.02
C TRP A 86 14.91 10.45 -12.47
N ALA A 87 15.59 9.31 -12.66
CA ALA A 87 16.97 9.26 -13.16
C ALA A 87 17.08 9.86 -14.57
N GLU A 88 16.14 9.53 -15.47
CA GLU A 88 16.06 10.10 -16.83
C GLU A 88 15.93 11.63 -16.79
N CYS A 89 15.05 12.17 -15.93
CA CYS A 89 14.91 13.62 -15.72
C CYS A 89 16.21 14.26 -15.24
N ARG A 90 17.09 13.50 -14.60
CA ARG A 90 18.42 13.94 -14.15
C ARG A 90 19.54 13.63 -15.16
N LYS A 91 19.19 13.17 -16.37
CA LYS A 91 20.12 12.76 -17.44
C LYS A 91 21.07 11.65 -16.97
N ALA A 92 20.61 10.77 -16.11
CA ALA A 92 21.33 9.59 -15.65
C ALA A 92 20.76 8.35 -16.32
N GLU A 93 21.61 7.40 -16.69
CA GLU A 93 21.19 6.11 -17.20
C GLU A 93 20.73 5.22 -16.03
N ALA A 94 19.55 4.65 -16.14
CA ALA A 94 19.03 3.70 -15.17
C ALA A 94 19.54 2.30 -15.46
N GLY A 95 20.40 1.75 -14.60
CA GLY A 95 20.97 0.40 -14.74
C GLY A 95 20.20 -0.70 -13.99
N PHE A 96 18.89 -0.54 -13.78
CA PHE A 96 18.14 -1.32 -12.81
C PHE A 96 17.02 -2.19 -13.43
N ASP A 97 17.19 -2.71 -14.61
CA ASP A 97 16.24 -3.66 -15.20
C ASP A 97 16.69 -5.10 -14.94
N ASN A 98 16.52 -5.57 -13.70
CA ASN A 98 16.94 -6.90 -13.29
C ASN A 98 16.15 -7.42 -12.08
N LEU A 99 16.34 -8.69 -11.77
CA LEU A 99 15.69 -9.37 -10.64
C LEU A 99 15.95 -8.67 -9.29
N GLN A 100 17.13 -8.10 -9.09
CA GLN A 100 17.47 -7.38 -7.86
C GLN A 100 16.56 -6.17 -7.66
N THR A 101 16.27 -5.43 -8.71
CA THR A 101 15.34 -4.28 -8.65
C THR A 101 13.91 -4.73 -8.33
N PHE A 102 13.46 -5.83 -8.92
CA PHE A 102 12.16 -6.42 -8.59
C PHE A 102 12.09 -6.79 -7.10
N ILE A 103 13.12 -7.46 -6.57
CA ILE A 103 13.18 -7.82 -5.15
C ILE A 103 13.22 -6.56 -4.28
N ALA A 104 14.08 -5.60 -4.59
CA ALA A 104 14.22 -4.36 -3.81
C ALA A 104 12.92 -3.56 -3.77
N SER A 105 12.24 -3.39 -4.91
CA SER A 105 10.96 -2.67 -4.97
C SER A 105 9.85 -3.40 -4.20
N THR A 106 9.84 -4.72 -4.25
CA THR A 106 8.88 -5.52 -3.47
C THR A 106 9.13 -5.36 -1.97
N ILE A 107 10.38 -5.42 -1.52
CA ILE A 107 10.76 -5.22 -0.12
C ILE A 107 10.38 -3.81 0.33
N ASP A 108 10.75 -2.78 -0.43
CA ASP A 108 10.45 -1.39 -0.10
C ASP A 108 8.93 -1.17 0.04
N ALA A 109 8.13 -1.69 -0.90
CA ALA A 109 6.67 -1.61 -0.85
C ALA A 109 6.09 -2.30 0.39
N MET A 110 6.61 -3.47 0.77
CA MET A 110 6.13 -4.22 1.94
C MET A 110 6.52 -3.55 3.26
N LEU A 111 7.74 -3.00 3.36
CA LEU A 111 8.17 -2.26 4.55
C LEU A 111 7.34 -0.98 4.74
N PHE A 112 7.07 -0.26 3.65
CA PHE A 112 6.20 0.90 3.66
C PHE A 112 4.78 0.51 4.09
N ALA A 113 4.20 -0.53 3.48
CA ALA A 113 2.86 -1.00 3.80
C ALA A 113 2.73 -1.42 5.27
N GLN A 114 3.71 -2.15 5.81
CA GLN A 114 3.69 -2.55 7.22
C GLN A 114 3.86 -1.36 8.16
N SER A 115 4.69 -0.38 7.81
CA SER A 115 4.84 0.86 8.58
C SER A 115 3.52 1.63 8.62
N PHE A 116 2.84 1.76 7.47
CA PHE A 116 1.50 2.34 7.40
C PHE A 116 0.50 1.61 8.30
N CYS A 117 0.47 0.29 8.22
CA CYS A 117 -0.45 -0.52 9.03
C CYS A 117 -0.23 -0.33 10.53
N ASN A 118 1.03 -0.30 10.98
CA ASN A 118 1.35 -0.07 12.39
C ASN A 118 0.88 1.32 12.85
N ALA A 119 1.08 2.34 12.02
CA ALA A 119 0.62 3.70 12.32
C ALA A 119 -0.92 3.79 12.33
N ALA A 120 -1.59 3.14 11.39
CA ALA A 120 -3.05 3.10 11.31
C ALA A 120 -3.67 2.41 12.54
N GLU A 121 -3.13 1.26 12.93
CA GLU A 121 -3.60 0.52 14.11
C GLU A 121 -3.34 1.32 15.41
N GLU A 122 -2.23 2.05 15.51
CA GLU A 122 -1.96 2.96 16.65
C GLU A 122 -2.99 4.10 16.76
N LYS A 123 -3.54 4.55 15.63
CA LYS A 123 -4.65 5.53 15.57
C LYS A 123 -6.03 4.88 15.75
N GLY A 124 -6.10 3.58 16.04
CA GLY A 124 -7.34 2.84 16.28
C GLY A 124 -8.06 2.39 15.01
N LEU A 125 -7.42 2.45 13.84
CA LEU A 125 -7.98 1.95 12.59
C LEU A 125 -7.79 0.43 12.48
N GLY A 126 -8.83 -0.27 11.99
CA GLY A 126 -8.74 -1.69 11.68
C GLY A 126 -8.20 -1.92 10.27
N ILE A 127 -7.27 -2.84 10.10
CA ILE A 127 -6.67 -3.17 8.82
C ILE A 127 -6.83 -4.66 8.47
N CYS A 128 -6.82 -4.96 7.16
CA CYS A 128 -6.73 -6.32 6.65
C CYS A 128 -5.91 -6.33 5.35
N TYR A 129 -4.83 -7.10 5.32
CA TYR A 129 -4.12 -7.41 4.08
C TYR A 129 -4.93 -8.36 3.20
N LEU A 130 -4.89 -8.15 1.90
CA LEU A 130 -5.53 -8.97 0.88
C LEU A 130 -4.48 -9.71 0.07
N GLY A 131 -4.28 -10.99 0.38
CA GLY A 131 -3.33 -11.86 -0.33
C GLY A 131 -3.74 -12.16 -1.79
N THR A 132 -4.99 -11.92 -2.13
CA THR A 132 -5.53 -12.12 -3.48
C THR A 132 -4.88 -11.24 -4.55
N THR A 133 -4.25 -10.13 -4.16
CA THR A 133 -3.48 -9.26 -5.04
C THR A 133 -2.40 -10.04 -5.81
N ALA A 134 -1.73 -11.00 -5.16
CA ALA A 134 -0.69 -11.79 -5.79
C ALA A 134 -1.22 -12.81 -6.82
N TYR A 135 -2.50 -13.19 -6.73
CA TYR A 135 -3.12 -14.15 -7.65
C TYR A 135 -3.70 -13.51 -8.90
N ASN A 136 -4.15 -12.26 -8.79
CA ASN A 136 -4.91 -11.56 -9.84
C ASN A 136 -4.31 -10.17 -10.14
N ALA A 137 -2.99 -10.03 -10.08
CA ALA A 137 -2.32 -8.75 -10.28
C ALA A 137 -2.64 -8.11 -11.64
N ASP A 138 -2.79 -8.93 -12.68
CA ASP A 138 -3.16 -8.53 -14.04
C ASP A 138 -4.55 -7.93 -14.17
N GLN A 139 -5.43 -8.16 -13.19
CA GLN A 139 -6.78 -7.59 -13.15
C GLN A 139 -6.85 -6.29 -12.33
N ILE A 140 -5.78 -5.96 -11.62
CA ILE A 140 -5.70 -4.79 -10.74
C ILE A 140 -4.98 -3.61 -11.41
N ILE A 141 -4.14 -3.92 -12.40
CA ILE A 141 -3.29 -2.98 -13.13
C ILE A 141 -4.07 -2.24 -14.24
#